data_66328d64e5ab466c7ebdc53c26b3edcf
#
_entry.id   66328d64e5ab466c7ebdc53c26b3edcf
#
_cell.length_a   1.000
_cell.length_b   1.000
_cell.length_c   1.000
_cell.angle_alpha   90.00
_cell.angle_beta   90.00
_cell.angle_gamma   90.00
#
_symmetry.space_group_name_H-M   'P 1'
#
loop_
_entity.id
_entity.type
_entity.pdbx_description
1 polymer ?
#
loop_
_entity_poly.entity_id
_entity_poly.type
_entity_poly.pdbx_seq_one_letter_code
_entity_poly.pdbx_strand_id
1 'polypeptide(L)'
;MARRVSAARSVEGRGSCPAMAFQKMIAGKYKLRIVWDLKDGPLRYSEIRTGLLRGNAGSREIAPRVLSRELKALTAAGLIARKDFGVVPPKVEYRLTAIGRNFVPVIASIRKWADRHLRDVDTAKAA
;
A
#
# COMPACT_ATOMS: atom_id res chain seq x y z
N MET A 1 3.05 19.76 -18.45
CA MET A 1 2.75 19.42 -17.84
C MET A 1 1.87 19.79 -17.37
N ALA A 2 1.39 19.87 -17.33
CA ALA A 2 0.62 20.26 -16.64
C ALA A 2 -0.73 19.85 -16.69
N ARG A 3 -1.20 19.02 -17.19
CA ARG A 3 -2.45 18.69 -17.17
C ARG A 3 -2.88 18.01 -16.04
N ARG A 4 -2.25 17.15 -15.52
CA ARG A 4 -2.57 16.54 -14.32
C ARG A 4 -2.78 17.53 -13.24
N VAL A 5 -2.35 18.69 -13.51
CA VAL A 5 -2.41 19.76 -12.56
C VAL A 5 -3.83 20.16 -12.21
N SER A 6 -4.73 19.97 -13.13
CA SER A 6 -6.10 20.34 -12.91
C SER A 6 -6.72 19.62 -11.70
N ALA A 7 -6.54 18.33 -11.63
CA ALA A 7 -7.05 17.57 -10.50
C ALA A 7 -6.37 17.98 -9.22
N ALA A 8 -5.08 18.21 -9.28
CA ALA A 8 -4.34 18.64 -8.13
C ALA A 8 -4.85 19.97 -7.61
N ARG A 9 -5.17 20.86 -8.53
CA ARG A 9 -5.70 22.15 -8.11
C ARG A 9 -7.04 22.05 -7.45
N SER A 10 -7.87 21.13 -7.88
CA SER A 10 -9.14 20.93 -7.23
C SER A 10 -8.98 20.64 -5.77
N VAL A 11 -8.05 19.77 -5.47
CA VAL A 11 -7.76 19.42 -4.09
C VAL A 11 -7.21 20.62 -3.35
N GLU A 12 -6.33 21.32 -4.01
CA GLU A 12 -5.71 22.47 -3.38
C GLU A 12 -6.71 23.58 -3.12
N GLY A 13 -7.69 23.67 -3.97
CA GLY A 13 -8.70 24.69 -3.81
C GLY A 13 -9.42 24.58 -2.49
N ARG A 14 -9.30 23.42 -1.85
CA ARG A 14 -9.91 23.22 -0.56
C ARG A 14 -8.91 23.34 0.56
N GLY A 15 -7.73 23.81 0.26
CA GLY A 15 -6.72 24.02 1.26
C GLY A 15 -5.93 22.77 1.65
N SER A 16 -6.15 21.69 0.95
CA SER A 16 -5.40 20.46 1.24
C SER A 16 -4.04 20.48 0.58
N CYS A 17 -3.01 20.07 1.29
CA CYS A 17 -1.72 19.94 0.64
C CYS A 17 -1.55 18.51 0.15
N PRO A 18 -0.76 18.31 -0.92
CA PRO A 18 -0.58 16.96 -1.47
C PRO A 18 -0.03 15.95 -0.47
N ALA A 19 0.84 16.40 0.43
CA ALA A 19 1.40 15.50 1.45
C ALA A 19 0.32 15.02 2.41
N MET A 20 -0.60 15.90 2.78
CA MET A 20 -1.70 15.51 3.65
C MET A 20 -2.65 14.56 2.95
N ALA A 21 -2.91 14.81 1.67
CA ALA A 21 -3.75 13.93 0.88
C ALA A 21 -3.13 12.53 0.79
N PHE A 22 -1.82 12.49 0.58
CA PHE A 22 -1.10 11.23 0.54
C PHE A 22 -1.18 10.50 1.87
N GLN A 23 -0.95 11.22 2.96
CA GLN A 23 -0.96 10.62 4.28
C GLN A 23 -2.34 10.00 4.57
N LYS A 24 -3.39 10.68 4.19
CA LYS A 24 -4.74 10.19 4.39
C LYS A 24 -5.01 8.95 3.55
N MET A 25 -4.53 8.96 2.31
CA MET A 25 -4.70 7.83 1.41
C MET A 25 -3.99 6.59 1.90
N ILE A 26 -2.78 6.75 2.43
CA ILE A 26 -1.94 5.62 2.81
C ILE A 26 -2.10 5.21 4.26
N ALA A 27 -2.93 5.93 5.00
CA ALA A 27 -3.14 5.65 6.42
C ALA A 27 -3.63 4.22 6.60
N GLY A 28 -3.06 3.55 7.59
CA GLY A 28 -3.37 2.16 7.83
C GLY A 28 -2.08 1.40 8.02
N LYS A 29 -2.20 0.27 8.66
CA LYS A 29 -1.02 -0.48 9.06
C LYS A 29 -0.33 -1.20 7.91
N TYR A 30 -1.10 -1.60 6.90
CA TYR A 30 -0.57 -2.54 5.93
C TYR A 30 -0.48 -2.02 4.49
N LYS A 31 -1.00 -0.84 4.20
CA LYS A 31 -1.11 -0.39 2.81
C LYS A 31 0.23 -0.27 2.09
N LEU A 32 1.20 0.37 2.73
CA LEU A 32 2.53 0.52 2.12
C LEU A 32 3.15 -0.83 1.82
N ARG A 33 3.05 -1.76 2.76
CA ARG A 33 3.64 -3.08 2.59
C ARG A 33 2.95 -3.85 1.49
N ILE A 34 1.65 -3.74 1.38
CA ILE A 34 0.92 -4.44 0.32
C ILE A 34 1.39 -3.96 -1.05
N VAL A 35 1.48 -2.65 -1.24
CA VAL A 35 1.95 -2.12 -2.52
C VAL A 35 3.36 -2.62 -2.82
N TRP A 36 4.22 -2.59 -1.81
CA TRP A 36 5.59 -3.06 -1.97
C TRP A 36 5.64 -4.52 -2.38
N ASP A 37 4.84 -5.36 -1.73
CA ASP A 37 4.85 -6.79 -2.02
C ASP A 37 4.34 -7.10 -3.43
N LEU A 38 3.49 -6.25 -3.99
CA LEU A 38 2.96 -6.45 -5.32
C LEU A 38 3.90 -5.99 -6.44
N LYS A 39 5.04 -5.43 -6.10
CA LYS A 39 5.96 -4.88 -7.10
C LYS A 39 6.48 -5.94 -8.08
N ASP A 40 6.56 -7.18 -7.63
CA ASP A 40 7.12 -8.25 -8.46
C ASP A 40 6.07 -9.03 -9.25
N GLY A 41 4.81 -8.69 -9.12
CA GLY A 41 3.76 -9.31 -9.89
C GLY A 41 2.49 -9.51 -9.08
N PRO A 42 1.46 -10.01 -9.74
CA PRO A 42 0.17 -10.21 -9.06
C PRO A 42 0.27 -11.23 -7.94
N LEU A 43 -0.52 -11.04 -6.91
CA LEU A 43 -0.59 -11.96 -5.78
C LEU A 43 -2.04 -12.24 -5.44
N ARG A 44 -2.28 -13.41 -4.89
CA ARG A 44 -3.59 -13.77 -4.37
C ARG A 44 -3.71 -13.29 -2.92
N TYR A 45 -4.92 -13.25 -2.43
CA TYR A 45 -5.20 -12.83 -1.07
C TYR A 45 -4.31 -13.57 -0.05
N SER A 46 -4.24 -14.90 -0.16
CA SER A 46 -3.46 -15.68 0.79
C SER A 46 -1.97 -15.37 0.72
N GLU A 47 -1.48 -15.08 -0.46
CA GLU A 47 -0.07 -14.73 -0.64
C GLU A 47 0.24 -13.36 -0.05
N ILE A 48 -0.69 -12.43 -0.22
CA ILE A 48 -0.55 -11.11 0.39
C ILE A 48 -0.52 -11.24 1.90
N ARG A 49 -1.45 -12.03 2.44
CA ARG A 49 -1.54 -12.25 3.87
C ARG A 49 -0.25 -12.86 4.42
N THR A 50 0.26 -13.88 3.74
CA THR A 50 1.49 -14.53 4.17
C THR A 50 2.66 -13.55 4.17
N GLY A 51 2.76 -12.72 3.15
CA GLY A 51 3.82 -11.71 3.09
C GLY A 51 3.74 -10.72 4.22
N LEU A 52 2.54 -10.29 4.56
CA LEU A 52 2.35 -9.34 5.66
C LEU A 52 2.74 -9.95 7.00
N LEU A 53 2.37 -11.20 7.20
CA LEU A 53 2.70 -11.87 8.46
C LEU A 53 4.20 -12.04 8.63
N ARG A 54 4.90 -12.35 7.54
CA ARG A 54 6.35 -12.49 7.61
C ARG A 54 7.05 -11.18 7.94
N GLY A 55 6.55 -10.08 7.36
CA GLY A 55 7.20 -8.81 7.53
C GLY A 55 6.83 -8.06 8.78
N ASN A 56 5.91 -8.60 9.56
CA ASN A 56 5.39 -7.91 10.73
C ASN A 56 5.74 -8.69 11.98
N ALA A 57 6.96 -8.52 12.44
CA ALA A 57 7.45 -9.21 13.61
C ALA A 57 6.52 -8.96 14.79
N GLY A 58 6.16 -10.01 15.49
CA GLY A 58 5.28 -9.90 16.64
C GLY A 58 3.81 -10.04 16.32
N SER A 59 3.46 -10.00 15.04
CA SER A 59 2.07 -10.15 14.64
C SER A 59 1.87 -11.57 14.15
N ARG A 60 0.89 -12.24 14.70
CA ARG A 60 0.63 -13.63 14.31
C ARG A 60 -0.57 -13.80 13.43
N GLU A 61 -1.41 -12.79 13.41
CA GLU A 61 -2.63 -12.86 12.64
C GLU A 61 -3.03 -11.51 12.14
N ILE A 62 -3.74 -11.53 11.03
CA ILE A 62 -4.38 -10.34 10.49
C ILE A 62 -5.83 -10.73 10.31
N ALA A 63 -6.72 -10.00 10.97
CA ALA A 63 -8.14 -10.29 10.84
C ALA A 63 -8.55 -10.16 9.38
N PRO A 64 -9.30 -11.14 8.85
CA PRO A 64 -9.69 -11.07 7.43
C PRO A 64 -10.37 -9.78 7.04
N ARG A 65 -11.20 -9.22 7.92
CA ARG A 65 -11.90 -8.00 7.56
C ARG A 65 -10.96 -6.80 7.52
N VAL A 66 -9.86 -6.83 8.28
CA VAL A 66 -8.86 -5.76 8.22
C VAL A 66 -8.16 -5.79 6.88
N LEU A 67 -7.68 -6.96 6.47
CA LEU A 67 -6.99 -7.09 5.20
C LEU A 67 -7.94 -6.77 4.04
N SER A 68 -9.16 -7.27 4.09
CA SER A 68 -10.14 -6.97 3.03
C SER A 68 -10.40 -5.48 2.92
N ARG A 69 -10.46 -4.80 4.05
CA ARG A 69 -10.69 -3.36 4.05
C ARG A 69 -9.50 -2.61 3.45
N GLU A 70 -8.28 -3.05 3.78
CA GLU A 70 -7.10 -2.42 3.22
C GLU A 70 -7.03 -2.62 1.70
N LEU A 71 -7.35 -3.82 1.24
CA LEU A 71 -7.35 -4.09 -0.20
C LEU A 71 -8.41 -3.28 -0.93
N LYS A 72 -9.59 -3.13 -0.33
CA LYS A 72 -10.64 -2.31 -0.92
C LYS A 72 -10.22 -0.84 -0.99
N ALA A 73 -9.60 -0.36 0.07
CA ALA A 73 -9.15 1.03 0.11
C ALA A 73 -8.08 1.30 -0.95
N LEU A 74 -7.13 0.38 -1.10
CA LEU A 74 -6.10 0.53 -2.12
C LEU A 74 -6.67 0.47 -3.53
N THR A 75 -7.67 -0.38 -3.73
CA THR A 75 -8.34 -0.47 -5.02
C THR A 75 -9.10 0.83 -5.32
N ALA A 76 -9.80 1.34 -4.33
CA ALA A 76 -10.54 2.59 -4.49
C ALA A 76 -9.61 3.77 -4.75
N ALA A 77 -8.42 3.74 -4.16
CA ALA A 77 -7.42 4.79 -4.38
C ALA A 77 -6.73 4.68 -5.74
N GLY A 78 -6.96 3.59 -6.46
CA GLY A 78 -6.39 3.42 -7.77
C GLY A 78 -4.96 2.89 -7.78
N LEU A 79 -4.47 2.40 -6.66
CA LEU A 79 -3.10 1.89 -6.58
C LEU A 79 -3.01 0.43 -6.98
N ILE A 80 -4.06 -0.35 -6.74
CA ILE A 80 -4.09 -1.74 -7.13
C ILE A 80 -5.39 -2.04 -7.87
N ALA A 81 -5.40 -3.15 -8.57
CA ALA A 81 -6.58 -3.63 -9.28
C ALA A 81 -6.84 -5.08 -8.88
N ARG A 82 -8.10 -5.42 -8.78
CA ARG A 82 -8.53 -6.77 -8.46
C ARG A 82 -9.01 -7.45 -9.72
N LYS A 83 -8.55 -8.66 -9.95
CA LYS A 83 -9.01 -9.44 -11.10
C LYS A 83 -9.62 -10.76 -10.63
N ASP A 84 -10.89 -10.94 -10.95
CA ASP A 84 -11.60 -12.19 -10.69
C ASP A 84 -11.60 -12.98 -11.99
N PHE A 85 -11.04 -14.17 -11.96
CA PHE A 85 -10.91 -14.97 -13.19
C PHE A 85 -12.19 -15.71 -13.57
N GLY A 86 -13.19 -15.69 -12.69
CA GLY A 86 -14.47 -16.32 -13.01
C GLY A 86 -14.43 -17.82 -13.15
N VAL A 87 -13.50 -18.47 -12.46
CA VAL A 87 -13.34 -19.92 -12.56
C VAL A 87 -13.69 -20.59 -11.24
N VAL A 88 -13.79 -21.94 -11.30
CA VAL A 88 -14.06 -22.75 -10.13
C VAL A 88 -12.91 -23.74 -10.00
N PRO A 89 -12.21 -23.78 -8.85
CA PRO A 89 -12.44 -22.95 -7.68
C PRO A 89 -12.09 -21.48 -7.94
N PRO A 90 -12.64 -20.57 -7.14
CA PRO A 90 -12.44 -19.13 -7.38
C PRO A 90 -10.98 -18.75 -7.39
N LYS A 91 -10.62 -17.87 -8.33
CA LYS A 91 -9.28 -17.34 -8.42
C LYS A 91 -9.39 -15.83 -8.57
N VAL A 92 -8.82 -15.12 -7.62
CA VAL A 92 -8.78 -13.65 -7.62
C VAL A 92 -7.36 -13.22 -7.37
N GLU A 93 -6.89 -12.28 -8.16
CA GLU A 93 -5.55 -11.72 -8.00
C GLU A 93 -5.60 -10.22 -7.84
N TYR A 94 -4.62 -9.69 -7.16
CA TYR A 94 -4.42 -8.26 -7.01
C TYR A 94 -3.13 -7.89 -7.69
N ARG A 95 -3.10 -6.75 -8.35
CA ARG A 95 -1.91 -6.28 -9.06
C ARG A 95 -1.81 -4.78 -8.96
N LEU A 96 -0.62 -4.25 -9.17
CA LEU A 96 -0.44 -2.80 -9.18
C LEU A 96 -1.01 -2.23 -10.48
N THR A 97 -1.61 -1.05 -10.35
CA THR A 97 -1.96 -0.23 -11.50
C THR A 97 -0.71 0.53 -11.93
N ALA A 98 -0.82 1.31 -13.01
CA ALA A 98 0.29 2.17 -13.42
C ALA A 98 0.67 3.14 -12.31
N ILE A 99 -0.33 3.71 -11.64
CA ILE A 99 -0.08 4.64 -10.53
C ILE A 99 0.61 3.90 -9.40
N GLY A 100 0.15 2.69 -9.09
CA GLY A 100 0.79 1.88 -8.06
C GLY A 100 2.24 1.57 -8.37
N ARG A 101 2.54 1.25 -9.62
CA ARG A 101 3.92 0.98 -10.02
C ARG A 101 4.79 2.22 -9.90
N ASN A 102 4.23 3.38 -10.23
CA ASN A 102 4.96 4.63 -10.09
C ASN A 102 5.26 4.97 -8.62
N PHE A 103 4.49 4.43 -7.72
CA PHE A 103 4.67 4.64 -6.30
C PHE A 103 5.81 3.79 -5.72
N VAL A 104 6.15 2.67 -6.36
CA VAL A 104 7.17 1.77 -5.84
C VAL A 104 8.52 2.46 -5.60
N PRO A 105 9.05 3.29 -6.51
CA PRO A 105 10.31 3.98 -6.22
C PRO A 105 10.22 4.91 -5.02
N VAL A 106 9.05 5.49 -4.78
CA VAL A 106 8.85 6.34 -3.61
C VAL A 106 8.96 5.50 -2.35
N ILE A 107 8.33 4.32 -2.36
CA ILE A 107 8.41 3.43 -1.21
C ILE A 107 9.86 3.00 -0.99
N ALA A 108 10.59 2.72 -2.07
CA ALA A 108 12.00 2.34 -1.95
C ALA A 108 12.80 3.44 -1.25
N SER A 109 12.51 4.70 -1.57
CA SER A 109 13.17 5.83 -0.92
C SER A 109 12.80 5.90 0.56
N ILE A 110 11.53 5.68 0.87
CA ILE A 110 11.08 5.66 2.25
C ILE A 110 11.80 4.56 3.02
N ARG A 111 11.92 3.38 2.42
CA ARG A 111 12.59 2.25 3.07
C ARG A 111 14.05 2.58 3.38
N LYS A 112 14.74 3.20 2.44
CA LYS A 112 16.13 3.60 2.66
C LYS A 112 16.26 4.59 3.79
N TRP A 113 15.40 5.59 3.79
CA TRP A 113 15.42 6.61 4.82
C TRP A 113 15.13 5.99 6.18
N ALA A 114 14.11 5.13 6.23
CA ALA A 114 13.72 4.49 7.49
C ALA A 114 14.80 3.56 8.00
N ASP A 115 15.43 2.80 7.10
CA ASP A 115 16.49 1.90 7.49
C ASP A 115 17.66 2.65 8.11
N ARG A 116 17.97 3.83 7.57
CA ARG A 116 19.07 4.64 8.05
C ARG A 116 18.76 5.34 9.36
N HIS A 117 17.53 5.77 9.54
CA HIS A 117 17.19 6.68 10.64
C HIS A 117 16.27 6.12 11.71
N LEU A 118 15.56 5.03 11.45
CA LEU A 118 14.55 4.52 12.39
C LEU A 118 14.95 3.26 13.13
N ARG A 119 16.06 2.64 12.75
CA ARG A 119 16.50 1.44 13.46
C ARG A 119 16.71 1.67 14.94
N ASP A 120 17.37 2.75 15.26
CA ASP A 120 17.67 3.06 16.65
C ASP A 120 16.42 3.35 17.44
N VAL A 121 15.44 3.95 16.77
CA VAL A 121 14.17 4.27 17.40
C VAL A 121 13.45 2.97 17.77
N ASP A 122 13.44 2.01 16.87
CA ASP A 122 12.80 0.73 17.13
C ASP A 122 13.51 -0.01 18.25
N THR A 123 14.83 0.02 18.25
CA THR A 123 15.61 -0.61 19.30
C THR A 123 15.29 0.01 20.64
N ALA A 124 15.21 1.32 20.68
CA ALA A 124 14.90 2.02 21.91
C ALA A 124 13.51 1.66 22.42
N LYS A 125 12.55 1.50 21.51
CA LYS A 125 11.22 1.11 21.89
C LYS A 125 11.16 -0.32 22.40
N ALA A 126 11.95 -1.18 21.80
CA ALA A 126 11.98 -2.59 22.19
C ALA A 126 12.62 -2.75 23.57
N ALA A 127 13.53 -1.88 23.90
CA ALA A 127 14.16 -1.91 25.21
C ALA A 127 13.24 -1.33 26.26
#